data_2409e3b3392652cb39d8b21d915802fc
#
_entry.id   2409e3b3392652cb39d8b21d915802fc
#
_cell.length_a   1.000
_cell.length_b   1.000
_cell.length_c   1.000
_cell.angle_alpha   90.00
_cell.angle_beta   90.00
_cell.angle_gamma   90.00
#
_symmetry.space_group_name_H-M   'P 1'
#
loop_
_entity.id
_entity.type
_entity.pdbx_description
1 polymer ?
#
loop_
_entity_poly.entity_id
_entity_poly.type
_entity_poly.pdbx_seq_one_letter_code
_entity_poly.pdbx_strand_id
1 'polypeptide(L)'
;MIGSGKTAIGEQLAKKLQWPFSDLDREMDRELRRSFRDLVHEKGWLAFRELEYKICKRFSRMDRTVIALGGGTVRYEWNTDILRGTGIMILLESNLSSLADRVRKADRPRVNPGVSLEEDLERIWSSAADLYRGCADIIYHVDQGKSVPEEVEDIYNLLQAKKLFTAEHAESAEKNKIE
;
A
#
# COMPACT_ATOMS: atom_id res chain seq x y z
N MET A 1 -3.26 4.46 -3.56
CA MET A 1 -4.25 5.49 -3.13
C MET A 1 -5.42 4.86 -2.37
N ILE A 2 -6.28 5.68 -1.74
CA ILE A 2 -7.55 5.26 -1.16
C ILE A 2 -8.46 4.69 -2.26
N GLY A 3 -9.25 3.63 -1.96
CA GLY A 3 -10.18 3.05 -2.95
C GLY A 3 -9.56 2.16 -4.03
N SER A 4 -8.23 1.98 -4.09
CA SER A 4 -7.57 1.18 -5.13
C SER A 4 -7.66 -0.35 -4.93
N GLY A 5 -8.43 -0.84 -3.96
CA GLY A 5 -8.64 -2.29 -3.78
C GLY A 5 -7.60 -3.01 -2.91
N LYS A 6 -6.68 -2.28 -2.25
CA LYS A 6 -5.57 -2.88 -1.47
C LYS A 6 -6.00 -3.98 -0.50
N THR A 7 -7.05 -3.75 0.27
CA THR A 7 -7.54 -4.72 1.26
C THR A 7 -8.09 -5.97 0.56
N ALA A 8 -8.93 -5.81 -0.46
CA ALA A 8 -9.55 -6.94 -1.16
C ALA A 8 -8.52 -7.79 -1.92
N ILE A 9 -7.62 -7.13 -2.67
CA ILE A 9 -6.53 -7.80 -3.39
C ILE A 9 -5.54 -8.42 -2.40
N GLY A 10 -5.16 -7.68 -1.37
CA GLY A 10 -4.19 -8.14 -0.36
C GLY A 10 -4.66 -9.37 0.41
N GLU A 11 -5.92 -9.42 0.84
CA GLU A 11 -6.49 -10.59 1.52
C GLU A 11 -6.48 -11.84 0.64
N GLN A 12 -6.83 -11.71 -0.65
CA GLN A 12 -6.83 -12.84 -1.58
C GLN A 12 -5.41 -13.26 -1.97
N LEU A 13 -4.50 -12.30 -2.17
CA LEU A 13 -3.09 -12.60 -2.42
C LEU A 13 -2.45 -13.32 -1.24
N ALA A 14 -2.74 -12.91 -0.01
CA ALA A 14 -2.27 -13.56 1.20
C ALA A 14 -2.75 -15.03 1.28
N LYS A 15 -4.02 -15.28 0.97
CA LYS A 15 -4.56 -16.65 0.88
C LYS A 15 -3.83 -17.47 -0.16
N LYS A 16 -3.58 -16.91 -1.35
CA LYS A 16 -2.87 -17.59 -2.44
C LYS A 16 -1.42 -17.92 -2.08
N LEU A 17 -0.75 -17.02 -1.36
CA LEU A 17 0.61 -17.21 -0.86
C LEU A 17 0.68 -18.09 0.40
N GLN A 18 -0.45 -18.39 1.04
CA GLN A 18 -0.54 -19.03 2.36
C GLN A 18 0.22 -18.23 3.44
N TRP A 19 0.11 -16.90 3.38
CA TRP A 19 0.75 -15.95 4.30
C TRP A 19 -0.30 -15.20 5.12
N PRO A 20 0.06 -14.69 6.30
CA PRO A 20 -0.78 -13.75 7.04
C PRO A 20 -1.07 -12.49 6.22
N PHE A 21 -2.20 -11.85 6.53
CA PHE A 21 -2.58 -10.54 6.01
C PHE A 21 -2.63 -9.54 7.16
N SER A 22 -2.08 -8.34 6.93
CA SER A 22 -2.20 -7.19 7.83
C SER A 22 -2.64 -5.95 7.06
N ASP A 23 -3.54 -5.17 7.65
CA ASP A 23 -4.02 -3.89 7.11
C ASP A 23 -3.68 -2.78 8.09
N LEU A 24 -3.00 -1.73 7.62
CA LEU A 24 -2.49 -0.65 8.47
C LEU A 24 -3.61 0.06 9.25
N ASP A 25 -4.73 0.36 8.56
CA ASP A 25 -5.86 1.04 9.18
C ASP A 25 -6.46 0.17 10.30
N ARG A 26 -6.62 -1.13 10.05
CA ARG A 26 -7.10 -2.11 11.06
C ARG A 26 -6.12 -2.29 12.23
N GLU A 27 -4.82 -2.25 11.98
CA GLU A 27 -3.82 -2.34 13.05
C GLU A 27 -3.81 -1.07 13.92
N MET A 28 -4.03 0.11 13.33
CA MET A 28 -4.21 1.34 14.09
C MET A 28 -5.44 1.27 15.00
N ASP A 29 -6.58 0.84 14.47
CA ASP A 29 -7.82 0.69 15.25
C ASP A 29 -7.64 -0.33 16.40
N ARG A 30 -6.93 -1.43 16.15
CA ARG A 30 -6.60 -2.44 17.16
C ARG A 30 -5.71 -1.88 18.27
N GLU A 31 -4.65 -1.14 17.91
CA GLU A 31 -3.73 -0.51 18.87
C GLU A 31 -4.45 0.51 19.77
N LEU A 32 -5.36 1.28 19.17
CA LEU A 32 -6.13 2.30 19.86
C LEU A 32 -7.33 1.73 20.65
N ARG A 33 -7.78 0.52 20.35
CA ARG A 33 -9.07 -0.07 20.79
C ARG A 33 -10.28 0.79 20.42
N ARG A 34 -10.14 1.61 19.38
CA ARG A 34 -11.17 2.50 18.82
C ARG A 34 -10.75 2.91 17.40
N SER A 35 -11.60 3.66 16.70
CA SER A 35 -11.26 4.15 15.36
C SER A 35 -10.09 5.15 15.40
N PHE A 36 -9.15 5.02 14.46
CA PHE A 36 -8.10 6.03 14.26
C PHE A 36 -8.68 7.40 13.86
N ARG A 37 -9.90 7.44 13.33
CA ARG A 37 -10.60 8.69 13.00
C ARG A 37 -10.86 9.53 14.25
N ASP A 38 -11.19 8.87 15.36
CA ASP A 38 -11.39 9.55 16.66
C ASP A 38 -10.07 10.18 17.11
N LEU A 39 -8.93 9.49 16.89
CA LEU A 39 -7.62 10.05 17.18
C LEU A 39 -7.33 11.30 16.35
N VAL A 40 -7.64 11.28 15.05
CA VAL A 40 -7.47 12.45 14.18
C VAL A 40 -8.35 13.61 14.64
N HIS A 41 -9.59 13.33 15.01
CA HIS A 41 -10.53 14.34 15.48
C HIS A 41 -10.09 14.97 16.81
N GLU A 42 -9.62 14.17 17.74
CA GLU A 42 -9.24 14.63 19.09
C GLU A 42 -7.84 15.26 19.16
N LYS A 43 -6.86 14.67 18.44
CA LYS A 43 -5.44 15.01 18.57
C LYS A 43 -4.77 15.46 17.27
N GLY A 44 -5.53 15.46 16.18
CA GLY A 44 -5.06 15.90 14.86
C GLY A 44 -4.19 14.88 14.12
N TRP A 45 -3.78 15.29 12.93
CA TRP A 45 -3.03 14.44 12.00
C TRP A 45 -1.63 14.05 12.51
N LEU A 46 -0.98 14.87 13.34
CA LEU A 46 0.34 14.55 13.87
C LEU A 46 0.31 13.26 14.69
N ALA A 47 -0.60 13.15 15.65
CA ALA A 47 -0.76 11.95 16.46
C ALA A 47 -1.07 10.70 15.62
N PHE A 48 -1.86 10.86 14.55
CA PHE A 48 -2.10 9.81 13.58
C PHE A 48 -0.81 9.37 12.88
N ARG A 49 0.04 10.32 12.42
CA ARG A 49 1.29 10.01 11.73
C ARG A 49 2.33 9.34 12.64
N GLU A 50 2.38 9.71 13.91
CA GLU A 50 3.22 9.04 14.90
C GLU A 50 2.79 7.57 15.10
N LEU A 51 1.48 7.31 15.18
CA LEU A 51 0.95 5.96 15.28
C LEU A 51 1.20 5.16 13.99
N GLU A 52 0.97 5.76 12.82
CA GLU A 52 1.24 5.17 11.51
C GLU A 52 2.71 4.73 11.41
N TYR A 53 3.66 5.62 11.75
CA TYR A 53 5.08 5.31 11.77
C TYR A 53 5.43 4.15 12.72
N LYS A 54 4.87 4.17 13.94
CA LYS A 54 5.07 3.08 14.92
C LYS A 54 4.66 1.72 14.34
N ILE A 55 3.54 1.67 13.63
CA ILE A 55 3.04 0.44 13.02
C ILE A 55 3.88 0.05 11.80
N CYS A 56 4.26 1.01 10.94
CA CYS A 56 5.17 0.76 9.82
C CYS A 56 6.51 0.17 10.30
N LYS A 57 7.05 0.67 11.41
CA LYS A 57 8.26 0.12 12.05
C LYS A 57 8.06 -1.32 12.57
N ARG A 58 6.84 -1.70 12.98
CA ARG A 58 6.52 -3.10 13.30
C ARG A 58 6.41 -3.93 12.03
N PHE A 59 5.78 -3.42 10.99
CA PHE A 59 5.64 -4.09 9.69
C PHE A 59 6.98 -4.38 9.03
N SER A 60 7.96 -3.48 9.12
CA SER A 60 9.30 -3.68 8.54
C SER A 60 10.06 -4.88 9.10
N ARG A 61 9.57 -5.48 10.20
CA ARG A 61 10.15 -6.66 10.85
C ARG A 61 9.36 -7.93 10.61
N MET A 62 8.24 -7.83 9.88
CA MET A 62 7.43 -9.00 9.55
C MET A 62 8.03 -9.73 8.34
N ASP A 63 8.05 -11.05 8.42
CA ASP A 63 8.41 -11.92 7.30
C ASP A 63 7.16 -12.61 6.75
N ARG A 64 7.18 -12.97 5.47
CA ARG A 64 6.11 -13.73 4.79
C ARG A 64 4.71 -13.22 5.11
N THR A 65 4.51 -11.91 5.03
CA THR A 65 3.24 -11.27 5.34
C THR A 65 2.83 -10.36 4.19
N VAL A 66 1.57 -10.41 3.79
CA VAL A 66 1.00 -9.42 2.86
C VAL A 66 0.47 -8.26 3.68
N ILE A 67 0.91 -7.05 3.36
CA ILE A 67 0.58 -5.84 4.12
C ILE A 67 -0.12 -4.83 3.20
N ALA A 68 -1.33 -4.42 3.57
CA ALA A 68 -2.01 -3.29 2.95
C ALA A 68 -1.67 -2.01 3.71
N LEU A 69 -0.95 -1.10 3.05
CA LEU A 69 -0.60 0.20 3.60
C LEU A 69 -1.77 1.20 3.46
N GLY A 70 -1.81 2.20 4.33
CA GLY A 70 -2.73 3.32 4.23
C GLY A 70 -2.53 4.12 2.93
N GLY A 71 -3.59 4.75 2.43
CA GLY A 71 -3.54 5.50 1.17
C GLY A 71 -2.57 6.69 1.17
N GLY A 72 -2.17 7.18 2.35
CA GLY A 72 -1.22 8.29 2.49
C GLY A 72 0.14 7.92 3.06
N THR A 73 0.36 6.64 3.39
CA THR A 73 1.56 6.18 4.13
C THR A 73 2.86 6.55 3.43
N VAL A 74 2.95 6.32 2.12
CA VAL A 74 4.16 6.57 1.32
C VAL A 74 4.41 8.06 1.00
N ARG A 75 3.51 8.95 1.37
CA ARG A 75 3.73 10.40 1.24
C ARG A 75 4.70 10.96 2.28
N TYR A 76 5.08 10.15 3.24
CA TYR A 76 6.00 10.49 4.31
C TYR A 76 7.25 9.63 4.22
N GLU A 77 8.40 10.25 3.95
CA GLU A 77 9.68 9.58 3.71
C GLU A 77 10.06 8.64 4.86
N TRP A 78 9.84 9.04 6.11
CA TRP A 78 10.15 8.18 7.26
C TRP A 78 9.43 6.82 7.25
N ASN A 79 8.22 6.72 6.64
CA ASN A 79 7.53 5.45 6.47
C ASN A 79 8.14 4.64 5.33
N THR A 80 8.46 5.29 4.20
CA THR A 80 9.08 4.61 3.06
C THR A 80 10.50 4.15 3.38
N ASP A 81 11.27 4.94 4.13
CA ASP A 81 12.64 4.59 4.50
C ASP A 81 12.72 3.33 5.34
N ILE A 82 11.83 3.17 6.34
CA ILE A 82 11.83 1.97 7.17
C ILE A 82 11.22 0.73 6.49
N LEU A 83 10.40 0.92 5.44
CA LEU A 83 9.79 -0.16 4.68
C LEU A 83 10.63 -0.56 3.46
N ARG A 84 11.48 0.34 2.96
CA ARG A 84 12.32 0.09 1.78
C ARG A 84 13.29 -1.07 2.02
N GLY A 85 13.33 -2.01 1.08
CA GLY A 85 14.20 -3.18 1.17
C GLY A 85 13.75 -4.28 2.14
N THR A 86 12.61 -4.10 2.84
CA THR A 86 12.07 -5.14 3.74
C THR A 86 11.09 -6.08 3.04
N GLY A 87 10.70 -5.77 1.80
CA GLY A 87 9.78 -6.55 0.99
C GLY A 87 9.57 -5.95 -0.38
N ILE A 88 8.67 -6.51 -1.18
CA ILE A 88 8.29 -6.01 -2.50
C ILE A 88 7.11 -5.04 -2.33
N MET A 89 7.30 -3.81 -2.74
CA MET A 89 6.27 -2.78 -2.71
C MET A 89 5.48 -2.76 -4.03
N ILE A 90 4.16 -2.97 -3.93
CA ILE A 90 3.26 -2.99 -5.09
C ILE A 90 2.36 -1.77 -5.05
N LEU A 91 2.42 -0.94 -6.08
CA LEU A 91 1.46 0.13 -6.31
C LEU A 91 0.27 -0.41 -7.10
N LEU A 92 -0.93 -0.31 -6.52
CA LEU A 92 -2.18 -0.50 -7.24
C LEU A 92 -2.63 0.85 -7.80
N GLU A 93 -2.38 1.09 -9.07
CA GLU A 93 -2.77 2.31 -9.78
C GLU A 93 -4.17 2.12 -10.39
N SER A 94 -5.05 3.09 -10.19
CA SER A 94 -6.45 3.04 -10.59
C SER A 94 -6.84 4.37 -11.24
N ASN A 95 -7.82 4.35 -12.13
CA ASN A 95 -8.40 5.56 -12.69
C ASN A 95 -9.09 6.39 -11.59
N LEU A 96 -8.92 7.72 -11.63
CA LEU A 96 -9.47 8.61 -10.60
C LEU A 96 -10.99 8.55 -10.53
N SER A 97 -11.68 8.35 -11.66
CA SER A 97 -13.14 8.18 -11.71
C SER A 97 -13.58 6.91 -10.94
N SER A 98 -12.91 5.79 -11.17
CA SER A 98 -13.19 4.52 -10.47
C SER A 98 -12.90 4.64 -8.96
N LEU A 99 -11.85 5.39 -8.59
CA LEU A 99 -11.55 5.68 -7.18
C LEU A 99 -12.65 6.51 -6.53
N ALA A 100 -13.15 7.56 -7.21
CA ALA A 100 -14.21 8.42 -6.70
C ALA A 100 -15.49 7.62 -6.40
N ASP A 101 -15.90 6.74 -7.31
CA ASP A 101 -17.08 5.89 -7.12
C ASP A 101 -16.96 4.92 -5.94
N ARG A 102 -15.78 4.37 -5.73
CA ARG A 102 -15.51 3.48 -4.58
C ARG A 102 -15.43 4.24 -3.26
N VAL A 103 -14.79 5.42 -3.26
CA VAL A 103 -14.60 6.23 -2.05
C VAL A 103 -15.91 6.89 -1.60
N ARG A 104 -16.81 7.26 -2.54
CA ARG A 104 -18.15 7.79 -2.21
C ARG A 104 -18.96 6.87 -1.29
N LYS A 105 -18.74 5.56 -1.42
CA LYS A 105 -19.40 4.54 -0.60
C LYS A 105 -18.73 4.33 0.76
N ALA A 106 -17.54 4.90 0.97
CA ALA A 106 -16.77 4.75 2.19
C ALA A 106 -16.73 6.07 2.96
N ASP A 107 -17.19 6.06 4.21
CA ASP A 107 -17.09 7.21 5.10
C ASP A 107 -15.63 7.42 5.54
N ARG A 108 -14.93 8.31 4.82
CA ARG A 108 -13.51 8.61 5.10
C ARG A 108 -13.26 10.11 5.19
N PRO A 109 -12.40 10.55 6.15
CA PRO A 109 -12.00 11.95 6.25
C PRO A 109 -11.35 12.44 4.96
N ARG A 110 -11.76 13.64 4.50
CA ARG A 110 -11.17 14.32 3.35
C ARG A 110 -9.82 14.92 3.71
N VAL A 111 -8.87 14.85 2.78
CA VAL A 111 -7.57 15.51 2.93
C VAL A 111 -7.71 17.01 2.64
N ASN A 112 -8.49 17.36 1.63
CA ASN A 112 -8.78 18.75 1.27
C ASN A 112 -10.30 19.03 1.48
N PRO A 113 -10.72 19.41 2.69
CA PRO A 113 -12.11 19.76 2.93
C PRO A 113 -12.49 21.01 2.12
N GLY A 114 -13.72 21.05 1.61
CA GLY A 114 -14.25 22.19 0.87
C GLY A 114 -14.16 22.09 -0.66
N VAL A 115 -13.55 21.03 -1.21
CA VAL A 115 -13.56 20.75 -2.66
C VAL A 115 -14.41 19.50 -2.98
N SER A 116 -14.68 19.21 -4.25
CA SER A 116 -15.35 17.96 -4.65
C SER A 116 -14.48 16.75 -4.32
N LEU A 117 -15.07 15.54 -4.30
CA LEU A 117 -14.31 14.31 -4.06
C LEU A 117 -13.29 14.07 -5.17
N GLU A 118 -13.69 14.29 -6.39
CA GLU A 118 -12.88 14.15 -7.59
C GLU A 118 -11.67 15.08 -7.52
N GLU A 119 -11.89 16.33 -7.19
CA GLU A 119 -10.84 17.33 -7.04
C GLU A 119 -9.89 17.00 -5.87
N ASP A 120 -10.41 16.49 -4.75
CA ASP A 120 -9.58 16.03 -3.63
C ASP A 120 -8.66 14.87 -4.06
N LEU A 121 -9.20 13.88 -4.78
CA LEU A 121 -8.42 12.75 -5.29
C LEU A 121 -7.39 13.19 -6.33
N GLU A 122 -7.75 14.10 -7.22
CA GLU A 122 -6.83 14.65 -8.22
C GLU A 122 -5.69 15.44 -7.59
N ARG A 123 -5.96 16.29 -6.60
CA ARG A 123 -4.94 17.03 -5.85
C ARG A 123 -4.00 16.08 -5.10
N ILE A 124 -4.55 15.03 -4.45
CA ILE A 124 -3.75 14.01 -3.76
C ILE A 124 -2.85 13.29 -4.77
N TRP A 125 -3.41 12.88 -5.92
CA TRP A 125 -2.64 12.17 -6.94
C TRP A 125 -1.56 13.05 -7.55
N SER A 126 -1.90 14.23 -8.03
CA SER A 126 -0.97 15.17 -8.66
C SER A 126 0.19 15.58 -7.74
N SER A 127 -0.07 15.67 -6.43
CA SER A 127 0.96 16.03 -5.44
C SER A 127 1.85 14.86 -5.00
N ALA A 128 1.49 13.61 -5.29
CA ALA A 128 2.16 12.44 -4.73
C ALA A 128 2.38 11.29 -5.72
N ALA A 129 2.02 11.44 -7.00
CA ALA A 129 2.15 10.38 -8.00
C ALA A 129 3.60 9.87 -8.12
N ASP A 130 4.56 10.78 -8.16
CA ASP A 130 5.98 10.43 -8.25
C ASP A 130 6.48 9.70 -7.00
N LEU A 131 5.98 10.06 -5.82
CA LEU A 131 6.30 9.35 -4.57
C LEU A 131 5.72 7.92 -4.58
N TYR A 132 4.46 7.77 -5.03
CA TYR A 132 3.84 6.44 -5.13
C TYR A 132 4.58 5.55 -6.12
N ARG A 133 4.93 6.07 -7.30
CA ARG A 133 5.65 5.32 -8.32
C ARG A 133 7.10 5.06 -7.94
N GLY A 134 7.77 6.06 -7.36
CA GLY A 134 9.17 5.98 -6.96
C GLY A 134 9.46 5.03 -5.80
N CYS A 135 8.46 4.69 -4.97
CA CYS A 135 8.62 3.70 -3.91
C CYS A 135 8.19 2.29 -4.32
N ALA A 136 7.54 2.13 -5.49
CA ALA A 136 7.00 0.85 -5.91
C ALA A 136 8.04 0.01 -6.68
N ASP A 137 8.13 -1.26 -6.32
CA ASP A 137 8.87 -2.27 -7.07
C ASP A 137 8.09 -2.83 -8.24
N ILE A 138 6.76 -2.83 -8.12
CA ILE A 138 5.80 -3.28 -9.14
C ILE A 138 4.67 -2.26 -9.21
N ILE A 139 4.32 -1.81 -10.41
CA ILE A 139 3.12 -1.00 -10.66
C ILE A 139 2.12 -1.89 -11.37
N TYR A 140 0.96 -2.08 -10.75
CA TYR A 140 -0.14 -2.85 -11.32
C TYR A 140 -1.36 -1.96 -11.54
N HIS A 141 -1.83 -1.90 -12.78
CA HIS A 141 -3.00 -1.12 -13.14
C HIS A 141 -4.26 -1.96 -12.92
N VAL A 142 -5.06 -1.57 -11.92
CA VAL A 142 -6.40 -2.11 -11.69
C VAL A 142 -7.42 -1.44 -12.63
N ASP A 143 -8.66 -1.87 -12.63
CA ASP A 143 -9.73 -1.32 -13.50
C ASP A 143 -9.58 -1.63 -15.00
N GLN A 144 -8.91 -2.73 -15.35
CA GLN A 144 -8.79 -3.23 -16.73
C GLN A 144 -9.90 -4.24 -17.09
N GLY A 145 -11.07 -4.14 -16.44
CA GLY A 145 -12.19 -5.05 -16.67
C GLY A 145 -12.03 -6.43 -16.04
N LYS A 146 -10.98 -6.62 -15.21
CA LYS A 146 -10.71 -7.88 -14.51
C LYS A 146 -11.41 -7.94 -13.15
N SER A 147 -11.78 -9.15 -12.76
CA SER A 147 -12.23 -9.44 -11.40
C SER A 147 -11.05 -9.45 -10.41
N VAL A 148 -11.32 -9.27 -9.12
CA VAL A 148 -10.27 -9.33 -8.08
C VAL A 148 -9.47 -10.64 -8.11
N PRO A 149 -10.05 -11.84 -8.30
CA PRO A 149 -9.28 -13.08 -8.48
C PRO A 149 -8.30 -13.05 -9.66
N GLU A 150 -8.71 -12.48 -10.80
CA GLU A 150 -7.82 -12.34 -11.97
C GLU A 150 -6.68 -11.35 -11.73
N GLU A 151 -6.96 -10.22 -11.07
CA GLU A 151 -5.94 -9.25 -10.66
C GLU A 151 -4.93 -9.87 -9.68
N VAL A 152 -5.40 -10.71 -8.75
CA VAL A 152 -4.55 -11.45 -7.81
C VAL A 152 -3.67 -12.46 -8.53
N GLU A 153 -4.19 -13.14 -9.55
CA GLU A 153 -3.40 -14.06 -10.37
C GLU A 153 -2.27 -13.35 -11.11
N ASP A 154 -2.59 -12.22 -11.74
CA ASP A 154 -1.58 -11.38 -12.43
C ASP A 154 -0.48 -10.92 -11.47
N ILE A 155 -0.86 -10.37 -10.31
CA ILE A 155 0.09 -9.89 -9.29
C ILE A 155 0.95 -11.04 -8.78
N TYR A 156 0.37 -12.20 -8.53
CA TYR A 156 1.11 -13.39 -8.12
C TYR A 156 2.17 -13.79 -9.16
N ASN A 157 1.81 -13.80 -10.44
CA ASN A 157 2.75 -14.11 -11.54
C ASN A 157 3.87 -13.08 -11.65
N LEU A 158 3.57 -11.79 -11.49
CA LEU A 158 4.58 -10.72 -11.45
C LEU A 158 5.55 -10.90 -10.27
N LEU A 159 5.05 -11.30 -9.10
CA LEU A 159 5.87 -11.59 -7.92
C LEU A 159 6.81 -12.79 -8.14
N GLN A 160 6.32 -13.85 -8.80
CA GLN A 160 7.15 -15.02 -9.12
C GLN A 160 8.25 -14.64 -10.10
N ALA A 161 7.93 -13.91 -11.17
CA ALA A 161 8.91 -13.43 -12.14
C ALA A 161 9.99 -12.54 -11.47
N LYS A 162 9.61 -11.64 -10.57
CA LYS A 162 10.56 -10.79 -9.85
C LYS A 162 11.46 -11.58 -8.90
N LYS A 163 10.93 -12.59 -8.21
CA LYS A 163 11.73 -13.47 -7.34
C LYS A 163 12.78 -14.26 -8.13
N LEU A 164 12.42 -14.81 -9.28
CA LEU A 164 13.35 -15.50 -10.17
C LEU A 164 14.47 -14.56 -10.62
N PHE A 165 14.12 -13.37 -11.08
CA PHE A 165 15.08 -12.36 -11.51
C PHE A 165 16.06 -11.94 -10.41
N THR A 166 15.57 -11.74 -9.17
CA THR A 166 16.43 -11.39 -8.02
C THR A 166 17.34 -12.53 -7.58
N ALA A 167 16.88 -13.78 -7.69
CA ALA A 167 17.70 -14.95 -7.39
C ALA A 167 18.83 -15.13 -8.40
N GLU A 168 18.55 -15.01 -9.71
CA GLU A 168 19.55 -15.09 -10.77
C GLU A 168 20.63 -14.01 -10.66
N HIS A 169 20.24 -12.78 -10.31
CA HIS A 169 21.21 -11.70 -10.09
C HIS A 169 22.07 -11.90 -8.85
N ALA A 170 21.52 -12.46 -7.77
CA ALA A 170 22.27 -12.78 -6.56
C ALA A 170 23.34 -13.85 -6.84
N GLU A 171 22.99 -14.95 -7.56
CA GLU A 171 23.93 -15.98 -7.96
C GLU A 171 25.02 -15.46 -8.90
N SER A 172 24.67 -14.57 -9.83
CA SER A 172 25.64 -13.96 -10.75
C SER A 172 26.62 -13.02 -10.03
N ALA A 173 26.15 -12.27 -9.01
CA ALA A 173 26.99 -11.41 -8.20
C ALA A 173 27.95 -12.18 -7.29
N GLU A 174 27.55 -13.36 -6.80
CA GLU A 174 28.44 -14.25 -6.03
C GLU A 174 29.53 -14.89 -6.91
N LYS A 175 29.18 -15.31 -8.14
CA LYS A 175 30.16 -15.87 -9.10
C LYS A 175 31.23 -14.86 -9.49
N ASN A 176 30.86 -13.60 -9.71
CA ASN A 176 31.80 -12.52 -10.08
C ASN A 176 32.70 -12.02 -8.92
N LYS A 177 32.49 -12.48 -7.69
CA LYS A 177 33.36 -12.17 -6.53
C LYS A 177 34.43 -13.24 -6.30
N ILE A 178 34.39 -14.36 -7.01
CA ILE A 178 35.27 -15.52 -6.85
C ILE A 178 36.32 -15.57 -7.98
N GLU A 179 36.18 -14.73 -9.03
CA GLU A 179 37.20 -14.46 -10.03
C GLU A 179 38.01 -13.19 -9.66
#